data_f397aa831f311f75d8f510af0748bffd
#
_entry.id   f397aa831f311f75d8f510af0748bffd
#
_cell.length_a   1.000
_cell.length_b   1.000
_cell.length_c   1.000
_cell.angle_alpha   90.00
_cell.angle_beta   90.00
_cell.angle_gamma   90.00
#
_symmetry.space_group_name_H-M   'P 1'
#
loop_
_entity.id
_entity.type
_entity.pdbx_description
1 polymer ?
#
loop_
_entity_poly.entity_id
_entity_poly.type
_entity_poly.pdbx_seq_one_letter_code
_entity_poly.pdbx_strand_id
1 'polypeptide(L)'
;IIASCIKPLLQENPGKNVFIFGQPGVGKTVALKKVLEELEQETENIIPLYINCWQRNTTFKIILEICELMDFKFVQNKKTEELFRWIKQTLNKKSVVFVLDEIDKLEDLDFLYMIMEEIYRKTIITVTNYKDWLIDLEDRVKSRFMPEVVEFKPYNFEETKGILKHRVEYAFHPNVLSNEAFELIAKKTFEMMDIRAGL
;
A
#
# COMPACT_ATOMS: atom_id res chain seq x y z
N ILE A 1 -13.73 1.44 4.01
CA ILE A 1 -13.66 1.15 2.56
C ILE A 1 -12.61 0.07 2.30
N ILE A 2 -11.32 0.24 2.64
CA ILE A 2 -10.27 -0.74 2.34
C ILE A 2 -10.63 -2.12 2.91
N ALA A 3 -10.95 -2.20 4.19
CA ALA A 3 -11.36 -3.46 4.83
C ALA A 3 -12.59 -4.11 4.16
N SER A 4 -13.57 -3.31 3.72
CA SER A 4 -14.74 -3.84 3.01
C SER A 4 -14.41 -4.43 1.63
N CYS A 5 -13.35 -3.93 0.97
CA CYS A 5 -12.86 -4.47 -0.29
C CYS A 5 -12.08 -5.79 -0.12
N ILE A 6 -11.44 -5.97 1.03
CA ILE A 6 -10.69 -7.18 1.39
C ILE A 6 -11.63 -8.28 1.93
N LYS A 7 -12.70 -7.90 2.65
CA LYS A 7 -13.60 -8.82 3.35
C LYS A 7 -14.09 -10.03 2.52
N PRO A 8 -14.40 -9.93 1.21
CA PRO A 8 -14.80 -11.09 0.41
C PRO A 8 -13.73 -12.19 0.36
N LEU A 9 -12.43 -11.85 0.45
CA LEU A 9 -11.34 -12.81 0.46
C LEU A 9 -11.38 -13.76 1.66
N LEU A 10 -11.94 -13.33 2.81
CA LEU A 10 -12.15 -14.19 3.99
C LEU A 10 -13.16 -15.30 3.71
N GLN A 11 -14.02 -15.11 2.71
CA GLN A 11 -15.02 -16.10 2.26
C GLN A 11 -14.60 -16.80 0.97
N GLU A 12 -13.31 -16.75 0.65
CA GLU A 12 -12.73 -17.31 -0.58
C GLU A 12 -13.29 -16.75 -1.89
N ASN A 13 -13.93 -15.58 -1.86
CA ASN A 13 -14.41 -14.86 -3.03
C ASN A 13 -13.39 -13.79 -3.46
N PRO A 14 -13.34 -13.42 -4.75
CA PRO A 14 -12.53 -12.30 -5.21
C PRO A 14 -12.90 -11.02 -4.48
N GLY A 15 -11.90 -10.27 -4.02
CA GLY A 15 -12.11 -8.96 -3.43
C GLY A 15 -12.25 -7.86 -4.49
N LYS A 16 -12.45 -6.62 -4.05
CA LYS A 16 -12.49 -5.46 -4.94
C LYS A 16 -11.14 -4.78 -4.99
N ASN A 17 -10.76 -4.27 -6.16
CA ASN A 17 -9.55 -3.47 -6.28
C ASN A 17 -9.77 -2.07 -5.69
N VAL A 18 -8.69 -1.45 -5.24
CA VAL A 18 -8.72 -0.11 -4.61
C VAL A 18 -7.61 0.76 -5.21
N PHE A 19 -7.96 1.98 -5.56
CA PHE A 19 -7.02 3.01 -5.95
C PHE A 19 -6.99 4.10 -4.87
N ILE A 20 -5.84 4.28 -4.24
CA ILE A 20 -5.63 5.24 -3.17
C ILE A 20 -4.74 6.36 -3.67
N PHE A 21 -5.21 7.59 -3.51
CA PHE A 21 -4.39 8.75 -3.80
C PHE A 21 -4.50 9.81 -2.70
N GLY A 22 -3.55 10.74 -2.68
CA GLY A 22 -3.52 11.84 -1.71
C GLY A 22 -2.12 12.44 -1.61
N GLN A 23 -1.99 13.59 -1.01
CA GLN A 23 -0.71 14.28 -0.86
C GLN A 23 0.32 13.44 -0.08
N PRO A 24 1.63 13.70 -0.26
CA PRO A 24 2.64 13.13 0.62
C PRO A 24 2.36 13.47 2.10
N GLY A 25 2.73 12.57 3.01
CA GLY A 25 2.60 12.82 4.45
C GLY A 25 1.21 12.64 5.06
N VAL A 26 0.17 12.29 4.30
CA VAL A 26 -1.20 12.09 4.82
C VAL A 26 -1.45 10.68 5.39
N GLY A 27 -0.42 9.86 5.56
CA GLY A 27 -0.52 8.57 6.25
C GLY A 27 -0.96 7.38 5.41
N LYS A 28 -1.02 7.45 4.07
CA LYS A 28 -1.43 6.34 3.18
C LYS A 28 -0.71 5.02 3.49
N THR A 29 0.62 5.04 3.43
CA THR A 29 1.48 3.87 3.67
C THR A 29 1.30 3.29 5.08
N VAL A 30 1.22 4.16 6.09
CA VAL A 30 1.07 3.73 7.49
C VAL A 30 -0.28 3.05 7.72
N ALA A 31 -1.35 3.62 7.18
CA ALA A 31 -2.69 3.05 7.27
C ALA A 31 -2.76 1.67 6.61
N LEU A 32 -2.14 1.51 5.44
CA LEU A 32 -2.11 0.23 4.72
C LEU A 32 -1.29 -0.83 5.46
N LYS A 33 -0.10 -0.47 5.95
CA LYS A 33 0.70 -1.41 6.74
C LYS A 33 -0.06 -1.89 7.97
N LYS A 34 -0.80 -0.98 8.64
CA LYS A 34 -1.63 -1.36 9.79
C LYS A 34 -2.77 -2.33 9.40
N VAL A 35 -3.45 -2.07 8.28
CA VAL A 35 -4.49 -2.98 7.76
C VAL A 35 -3.92 -4.37 7.43
N LEU A 36 -2.73 -4.44 6.80
CA LEU A 36 -2.10 -5.72 6.49
C LEU A 36 -1.65 -6.46 7.75
N GLU A 37 -1.09 -5.74 8.72
CA GLU A 37 -0.68 -6.30 10.01
C GLU A 37 -1.89 -6.90 10.78
N GLU A 38 -3.02 -6.19 10.81
CA GLU A 38 -4.26 -6.70 11.40
C GLU A 38 -4.79 -7.93 10.64
N LEU A 39 -4.69 -7.92 9.31
CA LEU A 39 -5.10 -9.05 8.48
C LEU A 39 -4.26 -10.30 8.76
N GLU A 40 -2.94 -10.16 8.91
CA GLU A 40 -2.03 -11.26 9.27
C GLU A 40 -2.35 -11.86 10.64
N GLN A 41 -2.79 -11.03 11.59
CA GLN A 41 -3.18 -11.50 12.93
C GLN A 41 -4.53 -12.23 12.93
N GLU A 42 -5.44 -11.85 12.03
CA GLU A 42 -6.78 -12.44 11.96
C GLU A 42 -6.86 -13.74 11.17
N THR A 43 -6.01 -13.95 10.17
CA THR A 43 -6.12 -15.13 9.30
C THR A 43 -4.82 -15.50 8.59
N GLU A 44 -4.56 -16.81 8.51
CA GLU A 44 -3.47 -17.38 7.70
C GLU A 44 -3.90 -17.71 6.25
N ASN A 45 -5.18 -17.54 5.93
CA ASN A 45 -5.72 -17.90 4.60
C ASN A 45 -5.55 -16.81 3.55
N ILE A 46 -5.13 -15.62 3.96
CA ILE A 46 -4.86 -14.49 3.06
C ILE A 46 -3.38 -14.15 3.14
N ILE A 47 -2.74 -14.04 1.99
CA ILE A 47 -1.33 -13.62 1.88
C ILE A 47 -1.30 -12.11 1.62
N PRO A 48 -0.86 -11.28 2.56
CA PRO A 48 -0.62 -9.87 2.32
C PRO A 48 0.76 -9.67 1.68
N LEU A 49 0.82 -8.97 0.55
CA LEU A 49 2.03 -8.63 -0.16
C LEU A 49 2.13 -7.11 -0.30
N TYR A 50 3.04 -6.51 0.43
CA TYR A 50 3.34 -5.08 0.32
C TYR A 50 4.61 -4.86 -0.50
N ILE A 51 4.49 -4.09 -1.57
CA ILE A 51 5.58 -3.80 -2.51
C ILE A 51 5.70 -2.28 -2.67
N ASN A 52 6.89 -1.76 -2.41
CA ASN A 52 7.22 -0.36 -2.72
C ASN A 52 7.77 -0.28 -4.14
N CYS A 53 6.99 0.32 -5.04
CA CYS A 53 7.32 0.41 -6.46
C CYS A 53 8.46 1.40 -6.77
N TRP A 54 8.81 2.29 -5.84
CA TRP A 54 10.04 3.08 -5.95
C TRP A 54 11.29 2.21 -5.86
N GLN A 55 11.29 1.23 -4.98
CA GLN A 55 12.45 0.32 -4.80
C GLN A 55 12.42 -0.81 -5.84
N ARG A 56 11.24 -1.28 -6.19
CA ARG A 56 10.99 -2.38 -7.14
C ARG A 56 10.22 -1.86 -8.35
N ASN A 57 10.89 -1.12 -9.23
CA ASN A 57 10.26 -0.33 -10.29
C ASN A 57 10.02 -1.09 -11.61
N THR A 58 10.34 -2.39 -11.69
CA THR A 58 10.08 -3.22 -12.87
C THR A 58 9.37 -4.51 -12.48
N THR A 59 8.62 -5.08 -13.41
CA THR A 59 7.95 -6.39 -13.26
C THR A 59 8.89 -7.47 -12.73
N PHE A 60 10.11 -7.55 -13.26
CA PHE A 60 11.09 -8.54 -12.80
C PHE A 60 11.49 -8.34 -11.34
N LYS A 61 11.76 -7.09 -10.90
CA LYS A 61 12.13 -6.80 -9.51
C LYS A 61 10.99 -7.07 -8.53
N ILE A 62 9.75 -6.79 -8.93
CA ILE A 62 8.56 -7.13 -8.13
C ILE A 62 8.43 -8.63 -7.95
N ILE A 63 8.58 -9.39 -9.02
CA ILE A 63 8.50 -10.85 -8.97
C ILE A 63 9.60 -11.44 -8.08
N LEU A 64 10.83 -10.90 -8.14
CA LEU A 64 11.91 -11.31 -7.25
C LEU A 64 11.58 -11.02 -5.79
N GLU A 65 11.07 -9.84 -5.47
CA GLU A 65 10.63 -9.48 -4.11
C GLU A 65 9.58 -10.46 -3.57
N ILE A 66 8.59 -10.79 -4.40
CA ILE A 66 7.56 -11.79 -4.01
C ILE A 66 8.19 -13.16 -3.78
N CYS A 67 9.13 -13.57 -4.63
CA CYS A 67 9.87 -14.82 -4.40
C CYS A 67 10.60 -14.83 -3.07
N GLU A 68 11.26 -13.72 -2.70
CA GLU A 68 11.95 -13.54 -1.43
C GLU A 68 10.96 -13.61 -0.25
N LEU A 69 9.84 -12.88 -0.33
CA LEU A 69 8.78 -12.89 0.70
C LEU A 69 8.13 -14.28 0.90
N MET A 70 8.16 -15.11 -0.13
CA MET A 70 7.61 -16.47 -0.11
C MET A 70 8.67 -17.56 0.16
N ASP A 71 9.90 -17.18 0.50
CA ASP A 71 11.06 -18.07 0.76
C ASP A 71 11.41 -19.01 -0.41
N PHE A 72 11.27 -18.52 -1.67
CA PHE A 72 11.74 -19.24 -2.84
C PHE A 72 13.27 -19.11 -2.98
N LYS A 73 14.00 -20.23 -2.85
CA LYS A 73 15.47 -20.23 -2.77
C LYS A 73 16.21 -20.27 -4.12
N PHE A 74 15.55 -20.65 -5.20
CA PHE A 74 16.21 -20.89 -6.50
C PHE A 74 15.75 -19.89 -7.57
N VAL A 75 16.04 -18.59 -7.36
CA VAL A 75 15.67 -17.52 -8.29
C VAL A 75 16.74 -17.15 -9.30
N GLN A 76 18.00 -17.62 -9.11
CA GLN A 76 19.15 -17.27 -9.96
C GLN A 76 18.96 -17.84 -11.38
N ASN A 77 19.29 -17.03 -12.40
CA ASN A 77 19.23 -17.38 -13.81
C ASN A 77 17.85 -17.80 -14.33
N LYS A 78 16.78 -17.42 -13.62
CA LYS A 78 15.39 -17.68 -14.03
C LYS A 78 14.82 -16.51 -14.82
N LYS A 79 13.99 -16.81 -15.81
CA LYS A 79 13.23 -15.79 -16.55
C LYS A 79 11.99 -15.35 -15.77
N THR A 80 11.52 -14.15 -16.05
CA THR A 80 10.34 -13.53 -15.43
C THR A 80 9.12 -14.46 -15.47
N GLU A 81 8.83 -15.05 -16.63
CA GLU A 81 7.67 -15.93 -16.80
C GLU A 81 7.80 -17.22 -15.98
N GLU A 82 9.03 -17.75 -15.81
CA GLU A 82 9.28 -18.97 -15.04
C GLU A 82 9.06 -18.71 -13.55
N LEU A 83 9.59 -17.61 -13.03
CA LEU A 83 9.39 -17.19 -11.64
C LEU A 83 7.91 -16.90 -11.36
N PHE A 84 7.24 -16.18 -12.26
CA PHE A 84 5.82 -15.87 -12.11
C PHE A 84 4.96 -17.13 -12.11
N ARG A 85 5.28 -18.14 -12.90
CA ARG A 85 4.56 -19.42 -12.90
C ARG A 85 4.60 -20.11 -11.53
N TRP A 86 5.73 -20.03 -10.82
CA TRP A 86 5.86 -20.58 -9.47
C TRP A 86 5.06 -19.78 -8.45
N ILE A 87 5.18 -18.45 -8.48
CA ILE A 87 4.39 -17.55 -7.63
C ILE A 87 2.90 -17.84 -7.81
N LYS A 88 2.43 -17.87 -9.05
CA LYS A 88 1.04 -18.13 -9.39
C LYS A 88 0.51 -19.45 -8.80
N GLN A 89 1.28 -20.53 -8.90
CA GLN A 89 0.87 -21.84 -8.35
C GLN A 89 0.68 -21.78 -6.83
N THR A 90 1.46 -20.97 -6.14
CA THR A 90 1.36 -20.81 -4.69
C THR A 90 0.26 -19.82 -4.28
N LEU A 91 0.20 -18.68 -4.94
CA LEU A 91 -0.78 -17.63 -4.65
C LEU A 91 -2.22 -18.08 -4.93
N ASN A 92 -2.45 -18.90 -5.96
CA ASN A 92 -3.79 -19.41 -6.28
C ASN A 92 -4.32 -20.46 -5.29
N LYS A 93 -3.49 -20.95 -4.37
CA LYS A 93 -3.95 -21.84 -3.28
C LYS A 93 -4.63 -21.06 -2.14
N LYS A 94 -4.30 -19.79 -1.99
CA LYS A 94 -4.83 -18.89 -0.95
C LYS A 94 -5.46 -17.65 -1.58
N SER A 95 -6.07 -16.81 -0.78
CA SER A 95 -6.44 -15.45 -1.19
C SER A 95 -5.23 -14.51 -1.03
N VAL A 96 -5.17 -13.43 -1.82
CA VAL A 96 -4.01 -12.53 -1.82
C VAL A 96 -4.44 -11.06 -1.79
N VAL A 97 -3.78 -10.27 -0.97
CA VAL A 97 -3.88 -8.81 -1.00
C VAL A 97 -2.56 -8.25 -1.50
N PHE A 98 -2.57 -7.66 -2.70
CA PHE A 98 -1.43 -6.92 -3.24
C PHE A 98 -1.56 -5.45 -2.88
N VAL A 99 -0.55 -4.89 -2.24
CA VAL A 99 -0.39 -3.44 -2.05
C VAL A 99 0.80 -2.99 -2.87
N LEU A 100 0.54 -2.17 -3.89
CA LEU A 100 1.54 -1.57 -4.76
C LEU A 100 1.64 -0.08 -4.39
N ASP A 101 2.56 0.23 -3.49
CA ASP A 101 2.77 1.61 -3.01
C ASP A 101 3.72 2.35 -3.96
N GLU A 102 3.44 3.65 -4.18
CA GLU A 102 4.14 4.48 -5.18
C GLU A 102 4.08 3.91 -6.60
N ILE A 103 2.89 3.45 -7.01
CA ILE A 103 2.65 2.76 -8.29
C ILE A 103 3.08 3.60 -9.50
N ASP A 104 3.07 4.92 -9.38
CA ASP A 104 3.51 5.88 -10.41
C ASP A 104 5.01 5.80 -10.72
N LYS A 105 5.79 5.04 -9.94
CA LYS A 105 7.23 4.84 -10.13
C LYS A 105 7.56 3.58 -10.94
N LEU A 106 6.56 2.81 -11.33
CA LEU A 106 6.78 1.66 -12.20
C LEU A 106 7.20 2.09 -13.60
N GLU A 107 8.18 1.42 -14.15
CA GLU A 107 8.63 1.57 -15.54
C GLU A 107 7.74 0.79 -16.52
N ASP A 108 7.11 -0.28 -16.05
CA ASP A 108 6.15 -1.10 -16.80
C ASP A 108 4.98 -1.55 -15.90
N LEU A 109 3.85 -1.85 -16.51
CA LEU A 109 2.64 -2.33 -15.82
C LEU A 109 2.35 -3.82 -16.08
N ASP A 110 3.30 -4.55 -16.62
CA ASP A 110 3.09 -5.95 -16.99
C ASP A 110 2.78 -6.80 -15.76
N PHE A 111 3.43 -6.54 -14.61
CA PHE A 111 3.10 -7.22 -13.36
C PHE A 111 1.64 -6.99 -12.95
N LEU A 112 1.15 -5.75 -13.00
CA LEU A 112 -0.23 -5.43 -12.68
C LEU A 112 -1.20 -6.20 -13.59
N TYR A 113 -0.90 -6.25 -14.89
CA TYR A 113 -1.69 -7.01 -15.84
C TYR A 113 -1.66 -8.51 -15.55
N MET A 114 -0.47 -9.09 -15.28
CA MET A 114 -0.30 -10.51 -14.97
C MET A 114 -1.10 -10.93 -13.73
N ILE A 115 -1.06 -10.16 -12.64
CA ILE A 115 -1.83 -10.52 -11.44
C ILE A 115 -3.34 -10.37 -11.65
N MET A 116 -3.79 -9.40 -12.47
CA MET A 116 -5.20 -9.26 -12.81
C MET A 116 -5.73 -10.48 -13.59
N GLU A 117 -4.96 -11.01 -14.53
CA GLU A 117 -5.37 -12.12 -15.39
C GLU A 117 -5.22 -13.49 -14.70
N GLU A 118 -4.17 -13.67 -13.90
CA GLU A 118 -3.73 -15.02 -13.55
C GLU A 118 -3.90 -15.39 -12.09
N ILE A 119 -4.18 -14.43 -11.21
CA ILE A 119 -4.48 -14.69 -9.79
C ILE A 119 -5.99 -14.57 -9.57
N TYR A 120 -6.61 -15.60 -9.03
CA TYR A 120 -8.08 -15.68 -8.98
C TYR A 120 -8.69 -14.96 -7.79
N ARG A 121 -8.22 -15.23 -6.58
CA ARG A 121 -8.74 -14.65 -5.33
C ARG A 121 -7.82 -13.55 -4.84
N LYS A 122 -8.07 -12.34 -5.29
CA LYS A 122 -7.20 -11.19 -4.99
C LYS A 122 -7.97 -9.92 -4.71
N THR A 123 -7.30 -9.04 -4.00
CA THR A 123 -7.56 -7.59 -3.93
C THR A 123 -6.26 -6.89 -4.33
N ILE A 124 -6.33 -5.96 -5.25
CA ILE A 124 -5.18 -5.14 -5.65
C ILE A 124 -5.43 -3.72 -5.13
N ILE A 125 -4.51 -3.23 -4.33
CA ILE A 125 -4.52 -1.88 -3.76
C ILE A 125 -3.33 -1.13 -4.36
N THR A 126 -3.61 -0.13 -5.18
CA THR A 126 -2.59 0.75 -5.74
C THR A 126 -2.58 2.09 -5.01
N VAL A 127 -1.40 2.62 -4.75
CA VAL A 127 -1.22 3.87 -4.00
C VAL A 127 -0.31 4.81 -4.76
N THR A 128 -0.72 6.07 -4.87
CA THR A 128 0.10 7.13 -5.48
C THR A 128 -0.17 8.48 -4.82
N ASN A 129 0.64 9.46 -5.16
CA ASN A 129 0.37 10.86 -4.82
C ASN A 129 -0.46 11.59 -5.89
N TYR A 130 -0.66 10.98 -7.06
CA TYR A 130 -1.24 11.61 -8.25
C TYR A 130 -2.61 11.02 -8.57
N LYS A 131 -3.65 11.85 -8.52
CA LYS A 131 -5.03 11.46 -8.86
C LYS A 131 -5.15 11.01 -10.32
N ASP A 132 -4.44 11.68 -11.21
CA ASP A 132 -4.58 11.50 -12.66
C ASP A 132 -3.94 10.20 -13.15
N TRP A 133 -3.09 9.53 -12.33
CA TRP A 133 -2.48 8.26 -12.68
C TRP A 133 -3.50 7.21 -13.20
N LEU A 134 -4.68 7.13 -12.58
CA LEU A 134 -5.73 6.20 -13.01
C LEU A 134 -6.29 6.57 -14.39
N ILE A 135 -6.30 7.86 -14.73
CA ILE A 135 -6.80 8.35 -16.03
C ILE A 135 -5.81 8.04 -17.15
N ASP A 136 -4.52 8.05 -16.84
CA ASP A 136 -3.43 7.84 -17.81
C ASP A 136 -3.14 6.37 -18.08
N LEU A 137 -3.80 5.43 -17.37
CA LEU A 137 -3.66 4.00 -17.62
C LEU A 137 -4.12 3.63 -19.02
N GLU A 138 -3.45 2.64 -19.62
CA GLU A 138 -3.89 2.03 -20.87
C GLU A 138 -5.30 1.40 -20.72
N ASP A 139 -6.12 1.48 -21.76
CA ASP A 139 -7.51 0.99 -21.73
C ASP A 139 -7.62 -0.49 -21.38
N ARG A 140 -6.65 -1.32 -21.78
CA ARG A 140 -6.61 -2.75 -21.43
C ARG A 140 -6.46 -3.00 -19.93
N VAL A 141 -5.69 -2.16 -19.23
CA VAL A 141 -5.50 -2.21 -17.77
C VAL A 141 -6.70 -1.62 -17.06
N LYS A 142 -7.13 -0.45 -17.51
CA LYS A 142 -8.26 0.31 -16.96
C LYS A 142 -9.55 -0.49 -16.92
N SER A 143 -9.89 -1.18 -18.03
CA SER A 143 -11.11 -1.99 -18.16
C SER A 143 -11.17 -3.20 -17.22
N ARG A 144 -10.03 -3.69 -16.74
CA ARG A 144 -9.93 -4.82 -15.80
C ARG A 144 -9.74 -4.38 -14.37
N PHE A 145 -9.01 -3.30 -14.16
CA PHE A 145 -8.66 -2.85 -12.82
C PHE A 145 -9.89 -2.36 -12.05
N MET A 146 -10.71 -1.50 -12.64
CA MET A 146 -11.99 -0.96 -12.10
C MET A 146 -11.99 -0.80 -10.57
N PRO A 147 -11.12 0.03 -9.98
CA PRO A 147 -10.98 0.10 -8.54
C PRO A 147 -12.03 0.98 -7.87
N GLU A 148 -12.32 0.70 -6.60
CA GLU A 148 -12.90 1.68 -5.69
C GLU A 148 -11.87 2.79 -5.44
N VAL A 149 -12.28 4.04 -5.58
CA VAL A 149 -11.38 5.19 -5.45
C VAL A 149 -11.45 5.75 -4.03
N VAL A 150 -10.29 5.88 -3.39
CA VAL A 150 -10.16 6.39 -2.03
C VAL A 150 -9.18 7.55 -1.98
N GLU A 151 -9.67 8.72 -1.60
CA GLU A 151 -8.83 9.89 -1.38
C GLU A 151 -8.41 9.99 0.08
N PHE A 152 -7.11 10.07 0.33
CA PHE A 152 -6.56 10.47 1.62
C PHE A 152 -6.39 11.99 1.64
N LYS A 153 -7.32 12.66 2.33
CA LYS A 153 -7.30 14.11 2.47
C LYS A 153 -6.20 14.54 3.46
N PRO A 154 -5.64 15.74 3.27
CA PRO A 154 -4.78 16.35 4.28
C PRO A 154 -5.47 16.43 5.64
N TYR A 155 -4.72 16.24 6.71
CA TYR A 155 -5.23 16.42 8.06
C TYR A 155 -5.63 17.89 8.31
N ASN A 156 -6.70 18.09 9.05
CA ASN A 156 -7.01 19.41 9.60
C ASN A 156 -6.08 19.74 10.79
N PHE A 157 -6.16 20.97 11.30
CA PHE A 157 -5.27 21.42 12.37
C PHE A 157 -5.40 20.58 13.66
N GLU A 158 -6.62 20.25 14.07
CA GLU A 158 -6.88 19.46 15.28
C GLU A 158 -6.39 18.01 15.12
N GLU A 159 -6.58 17.41 13.96
CA GLU A 159 -6.04 16.08 13.63
C GLU A 159 -4.50 16.08 13.65
N THR A 160 -3.87 17.08 13.02
CA THR A 160 -2.41 17.28 13.06
C THR A 160 -1.91 17.38 14.48
N LYS A 161 -2.55 18.22 15.29
CA LYS A 161 -2.22 18.40 16.70
C LYS A 161 -2.40 17.11 17.50
N GLY A 162 -3.48 16.37 17.28
CA GLY A 162 -3.74 15.08 17.93
C GLY A 162 -2.65 14.05 17.62
N ILE A 163 -2.25 13.93 16.35
CA ILE A 163 -1.19 13.02 15.93
C ILE A 163 0.15 13.37 16.59
N LEU A 164 0.52 14.65 16.56
CA LEU A 164 1.77 15.12 17.16
C LEU A 164 1.76 14.94 18.69
N LYS A 165 0.64 15.22 19.36
CA LYS A 165 0.51 15.03 20.80
C LYS A 165 0.75 13.57 21.19
N HIS A 166 0.15 12.64 20.48
CA HIS A 166 0.36 11.22 20.70
C HIS A 166 1.84 10.82 20.52
N ARG A 167 2.54 11.41 19.56
CA ARG A 167 3.98 11.16 19.36
C ARG A 167 4.83 11.73 20.48
N VAL A 168 4.52 12.94 20.94
CA VAL A 168 5.21 13.58 22.06
C VAL A 168 5.11 12.74 23.33
N GLU A 169 3.94 12.16 23.62
CA GLU A 169 3.72 11.31 24.79
C GLU A 169 4.63 10.05 24.80
N TYR A 170 5.01 9.53 23.62
CA TYR A 170 5.92 8.40 23.52
C TYR A 170 7.40 8.78 23.42
N ALA A 171 7.71 9.94 22.85
CA ALA A 171 9.08 10.34 22.55
C ALA A 171 9.76 11.14 23.67
N PHE A 172 8.99 11.83 24.49
CA PHE A 172 9.53 12.76 25.48
C PHE A 172 9.06 12.43 26.90
N HIS A 173 9.92 12.69 27.88
CA HIS A 173 9.52 12.73 29.28
C HIS A 173 8.55 13.89 29.54
N PRO A 174 7.64 13.74 30.51
CA PRO A 174 6.72 14.83 30.90
C PRO A 174 7.47 16.16 31.14
N ASN A 175 6.88 17.25 30.65
CA ASN A 175 7.37 18.63 30.82
C ASN A 175 8.68 19.00 30.08
N VAL A 176 9.20 18.16 29.18
CA VAL A 176 10.38 18.51 28.37
C VAL A 176 10.00 19.49 27.25
N LEU A 177 8.84 19.31 26.64
CA LEU A 177 8.32 20.24 25.62
C LEU A 177 7.28 21.18 26.23
N SER A 178 7.50 22.50 26.13
CA SER A 178 6.52 23.48 26.61
C SER A 178 5.28 23.49 25.70
N ASN A 179 4.12 23.85 26.25
CA ASN A 179 2.88 23.95 25.47
C ASN A 179 3.00 24.93 24.31
N GLU A 180 3.71 26.08 24.53
CA GLU A 180 3.91 27.07 23.46
C GLU A 180 4.76 26.52 22.31
N ALA A 181 5.83 25.79 22.63
CA ALA A 181 6.65 25.14 21.62
C ALA A 181 5.85 24.07 20.84
N PHE A 182 5.04 23.27 21.55
CA PHE A 182 4.17 22.28 20.91
C PHE A 182 3.16 22.92 19.96
N GLU A 183 2.47 24.00 20.39
CA GLU A 183 1.50 24.72 19.54
C GLU A 183 2.17 25.30 18.28
N LEU A 184 3.40 25.84 18.42
CA LEU A 184 4.16 26.35 17.28
C LEU A 184 4.53 25.24 16.29
N ILE A 185 4.99 24.09 16.79
CA ILE A 185 5.30 22.91 15.96
C ILE A 185 4.03 22.45 15.22
N ALA A 186 2.92 22.29 15.94
CA ALA A 186 1.65 21.86 15.35
C ALA A 186 1.18 22.82 14.23
N LYS A 187 1.28 24.12 14.47
CA LYS A 187 0.93 25.14 13.47
C LYS A 187 1.81 25.07 12.24
N LYS A 188 3.13 24.97 12.42
CA LYS A 188 4.08 24.87 11.31
C LYS A 188 3.90 23.59 10.51
N THR A 189 3.69 22.46 11.18
CA THR A 189 3.41 21.18 10.53
C THR A 189 2.13 21.25 9.69
N PHE A 190 1.08 21.86 10.21
CA PHE A 190 -0.17 22.05 9.48
C PHE A 190 0.01 22.96 8.27
N GLU A 191 0.73 24.10 8.39
CA GLU A 191 1.04 25.00 7.29
C GLU A 191 1.81 24.29 6.14
N MET A 192 2.67 23.33 6.49
CA MET A 192 3.43 22.53 5.52
C MET A 192 2.61 21.39 4.87
N MET A 193 1.42 21.08 5.39
CA MET A 193 0.55 19.98 4.94
C MET A 193 1.23 18.60 4.88
N ASP A 194 2.32 18.41 5.61
CA ASP A 194 3.06 17.15 5.72
C ASP A 194 3.35 16.83 7.18
N ILE A 195 2.66 15.82 7.72
CA ILE A 195 2.81 15.42 9.12
C ILE A 195 4.25 15.03 9.49
N ARG A 196 5.04 14.56 8.51
CA ARG A 196 6.44 14.17 8.72
C ARG A 196 7.33 15.34 9.10
N ALA A 197 6.95 16.57 8.76
CA ALA A 197 7.71 17.76 9.12
C ALA A 197 7.66 18.07 10.63
N GLY A 198 6.66 17.56 11.35
CA GLY A 198 6.49 17.71 12.79
C GLY A 198 6.89 16.48 13.60
N LEU A 199 7.17 15.37 12.96
CA LEU A 199 7.60 14.12 13.61
C LEU A 199 9.10 14.05 13.77
#